data_62d302025e30b5e8d3e05c24a8b80818
#
_entry.id   62d302025e30b5e8d3e05c24a8b80818
#
_cell.length_a   1.000
_cell.length_b   1.000
_cell.length_c   1.000
_cell.angle_alpha   90.00
_cell.angle_beta   90.00
_cell.angle_gamma   90.00
#
_symmetry.space_group_name_H-M   'P 1'
#
loop_
_entity.id
_entity.type
_entity.pdbx_description
1 polymer ?
#
loop_
_entity_poly.entity_id
_entity_poly.type
_entity_poly.pdbx_seq_one_letter_code
_entity_poly.pdbx_strand_id
1 'polypeptide(L)'
;LTNSSLITQARSKVANFFINNTQHDYLFFLDSDIGFNPEDVLKLLAHQVPIVSGAYPMKIIPERYCVDVVQPEQRHGDLLKINGNGMGFVLIHRQVFLDIARANPGLKYIPSDYHSDTLHTEKELNNSYHFFLEHPSENGFMSEDKAFFHRAKQVGYDVWLDTAIKLNHTGYHIYQG
;
A
#
# COMPACT_ATOMS: atom_id res chain seq x y z
N LEU A 1 -6.83 1.96 14.80
CA LEU A 1 -5.63 2.82 14.66
C LEU A 1 -6.05 4.27 14.63
N THR A 2 -6.45 4.73 15.79
CA THR A 2 -6.85 6.09 16.02
C THR A 2 -5.62 6.90 16.45
N ASN A 3 -5.55 8.16 16.07
CA ASN A 3 -4.57 9.16 16.51
C ASN A 3 -3.25 9.27 15.73
N SER A 4 -3.15 8.81 14.49
CA SER A 4 -2.06 9.23 13.63
C SER A 4 -2.55 10.28 12.65
N SER A 5 -2.08 11.53 12.78
CA SER A 5 -2.40 12.63 11.87
C SER A 5 -1.68 12.51 10.51
N LEU A 6 -0.67 11.64 10.42
CA LEU A 6 0.11 11.42 9.22
C LEU A 6 -0.19 10.05 8.63
N ILE A 7 -0.63 10.02 7.38
CA ILE A 7 -0.96 8.79 6.65
C ILE A 7 0.24 7.85 6.55
N THR A 8 1.44 8.37 6.35
CA THR A 8 2.70 7.62 6.31
C THR A 8 2.94 6.82 7.58
N GLN A 9 2.70 7.46 8.73
CA GLN A 9 2.82 6.79 10.04
C GLN A 9 1.71 5.78 10.26
N ALA A 10 0.45 6.13 9.92
CA ALA A 10 -0.68 5.22 10.08
C ALA A 10 -0.47 3.92 9.30
N ARG A 11 -0.12 4.00 8.02
CA ARG A 11 0.16 2.84 7.18
C ARG A 11 1.37 2.03 7.67
N SER A 12 2.44 2.69 8.10
CA SER A 12 3.61 2.01 8.67
C SER A 12 3.27 1.28 9.98
N LYS A 13 2.47 1.88 10.87
CA LYS A 13 1.99 1.23 12.12
C LYS A 13 1.15 -0.02 11.80
N VAL A 14 0.23 0.05 10.83
CA VAL A 14 -0.57 -1.11 10.39
C VAL A 14 0.34 -2.23 9.89
N ALA A 15 1.29 -1.91 9.01
CA ALA A 15 2.21 -2.90 8.45
C ALA A 15 3.10 -3.54 9.55
N ASN A 16 3.62 -2.74 10.48
CA ASN A 16 4.39 -3.25 11.61
C ASN A 16 3.56 -4.14 12.53
N PHE A 17 2.33 -3.75 12.85
CA PHE A 17 1.41 -4.60 13.61
C PHE A 17 1.16 -5.93 12.89
N PHE A 18 0.91 -5.87 11.59
CA PHE A 18 0.67 -7.06 10.78
C PHE A 18 1.85 -8.04 10.82
N ILE A 19 3.08 -7.59 10.58
CA ILE A 19 4.24 -8.48 10.55
C ILE A 19 4.66 -8.98 11.92
N ASN A 20 4.40 -8.21 12.99
CA ASN A 20 4.84 -8.54 14.35
C ASN A 20 3.81 -9.35 15.13
N ASN A 21 2.51 -9.10 14.95
CA ASN A 21 1.46 -9.56 15.84
C ASN A 21 0.42 -10.49 15.18
N THR A 22 0.56 -10.80 13.88
CA THR A 22 -0.33 -11.73 13.20
C THR A 22 0.45 -12.86 12.51
N GLN A 23 -0.27 -13.86 12.00
CA GLN A 23 0.27 -14.95 11.18
C GLN A 23 -0.37 -14.99 9.79
N HIS A 24 -1.16 -13.97 9.43
CA HIS A 24 -1.81 -13.89 8.13
C HIS A 24 -0.81 -13.66 7.01
N ASP A 25 -1.09 -14.18 5.82
CA ASP A 25 -0.21 -14.08 4.66
C ASP A 25 -0.31 -12.74 3.94
N TYR A 26 -1.49 -12.12 3.97
CA TYR A 26 -1.76 -10.87 3.25
C TYR A 26 -2.28 -9.77 4.18
N LEU A 27 -1.86 -8.54 3.88
CA LEU A 27 -2.43 -7.30 4.41
C LEU A 27 -3.18 -6.60 3.29
N PHE A 28 -4.44 -6.24 3.57
CA PHE A 28 -5.26 -5.46 2.65
C PHE A 28 -5.40 -4.02 3.17
N PHE A 29 -4.94 -3.06 2.38
CA PHE A 29 -5.19 -1.65 2.62
C PHE A 29 -6.47 -1.23 1.92
N LEU A 30 -7.36 -0.61 2.69
CA LEU A 30 -8.63 -0.06 2.22
C LEU A 30 -8.83 1.32 2.85
N ASP A 31 -8.89 2.36 2.01
CA ASP A 31 -9.23 3.69 2.48
C ASP A 31 -10.76 3.80 2.70
N SER A 32 -11.17 4.54 3.71
CA SER A 32 -12.56 4.59 4.18
C SER A 32 -13.56 5.23 3.20
N ASP A 33 -13.04 5.88 2.16
CA ASP A 33 -13.82 6.58 1.12
C ASP A 33 -13.81 5.83 -0.22
N ILE A 34 -13.32 4.58 -0.24
CA ILE A 34 -13.37 3.70 -1.42
C ILE A 34 -14.58 2.79 -1.35
N GLY A 35 -15.46 2.93 -2.33
CA GLY A 35 -16.59 1.99 -2.55
C GLY A 35 -16.16 0.85 -3.46
N PHE A 36 -16.46 -0.40 -3.05
CA PHE A 36 -16.07 -1.61 -3.76
C PHE A 36 -17.13 -2.71 -3.60
N ASN A 37 -17.08 -3.73 -4.45
CA ASN A 37 -17.85 -4.95 -4.25
C ASN A 37 -17.03 -5.91 -3.34
N PRO A 38 -17.61 -6.49 -2.27
CA PRO A 38 -16.89 -7.44 -1.41
C PRO A 38 -16.18 -8.59 -2.17
N GLU A 39 -16.75 -9.02 -3.28
CA GLU A 39 -16.16 -10.05 -4.16
C GLU A 39 -14.84 -9.62 -4.79
N ASP A 40 -14.59 -8.32 -4.92
CA ASP A 40 -13.35 -7.81 -5.51
C ASP A 40 -12.12 -8.15 -4.65
N VAL A 41 -12.29 -8.25 -3.33
CA VAL A 41 -11.22 -8.72 -2.43
C VAL A 41 -10.86 -10.17 -2.73
N LEU A 42 -11.86 -11.02 -3.01
CA LEU A 42 -11.64 -12.42 -3.37
C LEU A 42 -10.96 -12.55 -4.74
N LYS A 43 -11.28 -11.66 -5.69
CA LYS A 43 -10.56 -11.59 -6.99
C LYS A 43 -9.09 -11.26 -6.79
N LEU A 44 -8.77 -10.25 -5.95
CA LEU A 44 -7.37 -9.92 -5.65
C LEU A 44 -6.63 -11.12 -5.05
N LEU A 45 -7.24 -11.82 -4.10
CA LEU A 45 -6.65 -13.03 -3.48
C LEU A 45 -6.44 -14.17 -4.48
N ALA A 46 -7.38 -14.34 -5.43
CA ALA A 46 -7.33 -15.41 -6.43
C ALA A 46 -6.15 -15.27 -7.40
N HIS A 47 -5.61 -14.07 -7.61
CA HIS A 47 -4.42 -13.87 -8.44
C HIS A 47 -3.15 -14.47 -7.86
N GLN A 48 -3.07 -14.67 -6.54
CA GLN A 48 -1.91 -15.25 -5.85
C GLN A 48 -0.57 -14.55 -6.15
N VAL A 49 -0.60 -13.26 -6.46
CA VAL A 49 0.59 -12.44 -6.68
C VAL A 49 0.94 -11.63 -5.44
N PRO A 50 2.21 -11.27 -5.22
CA PRO A 50 2.65 -10.61 -3.98
C PRO A 50 2.06 -9.22 -3.76
N ILE A 51 1.78 -8.46 -4.83
CA ILE A 51 1.18 -7.13 -4.75
C ILE A 51 0.15 -6.99 -5.87
N VAL A 52 -1.10 -6.75 -5.50
CA VAL A 52 -2.18 -6.51 -6.45
C VAL A 52 -3.16 -5.46 -5.93
N SER A 53 -3.71 -4.66 -6.83
CA SER A 53 -4.56 -3.53 -6.51
C SER A 53 -5.75 -3.39 -7.46
N GLY A 54 -6.74 -2.61 -7.07
CA GLY A 54 -7.74 -2.01 -7.94
C GLY A 54 -7.46 -0.52 -8.14
N ALA A 55 -7.83 0.03 -9.29
CA ALA A 55 -7.75 1.47 -9.55
C ALA A 55 -9.07 2.15 -9.18
N TYR A 56 -8.95 3.32 -8.55
CA TYR A 56 -10.07 4.21 -8.28
C TYR A 56 -9.80 5.60 -8.87
N PRO A 57 -10.84 6.33 -9.29
CA PRO A 57 -10.67 7.65 -9.87
C PRO A 57 -10.17 8.65 -8.83
N MET A 58 -9.40 9.63 -9.26
CA MET A 58 -9.05 10.80 -8.45
C MET A 58 -10.30 11.67 -8.24
N LYS A 59 -10.34 12.44 -7.14
CA LYS A 59 -11.44 13.39 -6.86
C LYS A 59 -11.33 14.67 -7.69
N ILE A 60 -11.29 14.53 -9.02
CA ILE A 60 -11.21 15.63 -10.00
C ILE A 60 -12.14 15.37 -11.19
N ILE A 61 -12.51 16.45 -11.90
CA ILE A 61 -13.31 16.40 -13.12
C ILE A 61 -12.49 17.08 -14.24
N PRO A 62 -12.32 16.46 -15.42
CA PRO A 62 -12.76 15.10 -15.78
C PRO A 62 -12.03 14.02 -14.99
N GLU A 63 -12.67 12.88 -14.84
CA GLU A 63 -12.13 11.75 -14.07
C GLU A 63 -10.77 11.27 -14.62
N ARG A 64 -9.84 11.06 -13.72
CA ARG A 64 -8.50 10.51 -14.00
C ARG A 64 -8.12 9.52 -12.93
N TYR A 65 -7.30 8.55 -13.31
CA TYR A 65 -6.76 7.55 -12.40
C TYR A 65 -5.30 7.88 -12.05
N CYS A 66 -4.93 7.70 -10.79
CA CYS A 66 -3.54 7.82 -10.36
C CYS A 66 -2.84 6.46 -10.51
N VAL A 67 -2.62 6.05 -11.76
CA VAL A 67 -1.94 4.79 -12.09
C VAL A 67 -0.73 5.10 -12.97
N ASP A 68 0.44 4.63 -12.55
CA ASP A 68 1.68 4.72 -13.31
C ASP A 68 1.95 3.37 -14.00
N VAL A 69 1.62 3.29 -15.30
CA VAL A 69 1.72 2.07 -16.11
C VAL A 69 3.14 1.86 -16.61
N VAL A 70 3.65 0.63 -16.48
CA VAL A 70 4.94 0.23 -17.05
C VAL A 70 4.91 0.33 -18.59
N GLN A 71 5.98 0.91 -19.15
CA GLN A 71 6.11 1.01 -20.61
C GLN A 71 7.30 0.16 -21.12
N PRO A 72 7.15 -0.64 -22.19
CA PRO A 72 5.87 -0.93 -22.88
C PRO A 72 4.89 -1.69 -21.99
N GLU A 73 3.60 -1.55 -22.25
CA GLU A 73 2.54 -2.16 -21.46
C GLU A 73 2.70 -3.69 -21.36
N GLN A 74 2.59 -4.23 -20.15
CA GLN A 74 2.70 -5.67 -19.86
C GLN A 74 1.42 -6.15 -19.17
N ARG A 75 0.80 -7.20 -19.73
CA ARG A 75 -0.44 -7.79 -19.21
C ARG A 75 -0.33 -9.29 -19.01
N HIS A 76 -1.10 -9.77 -18.03
CA HIS A 76 -1.35 -11.20 -17.80
C HIS A 76 -2.83 -11.40 -17.49
N GLY A 77 -3.65 -11.68 -18.50
CA GLY A 77 -5.11 -11.65 -18.39
C GLY A 77 -5.60 -10.26 -18.01
N ASP A 78 -6.39 -10.17 -16.94
CA ASP A 78 -6.91 -8.91 -16.40
C ASP A 78 -5.85 -8.09 -15.62
N LEU A 79 -4.70 -8.69 -15.34
CA LEU A 79 -3.61 -8.02 -14.64
C LEU A 79 -2.80 -7.13 -15.58
N LEU A 80 -2.69 -5.86 -15.23
CA LEU A 80 -1.82 -4.88 -15.85
C LEU A 80 -0.63 -4.61 -14.94
N LYS A 81 0.60 -4.71 -15.44
CA LYS A 81 1.79 -4.36 -14.67
C LYS A 81 1.92 -2.85 -14.54
N ILE A 82 2.12 -2.37 -13.33
CA ILE A 82 2.21 -0.95 -13.02
C ILE A 82 3.47 -0.62 -12.22
N ASN A 83 3.89 0.64 -12.25
CA ASN A 83 4.92 1.16 -11.35
C ASN A 83 4.36 1.47 -9.95
N GLY A 84 3.08 1.80 -9.89
CA GLY A 84 2.34 2.06 -8.68
C GLY A 84 1.01 2.77 -8.94
N ASN A 85 0.19 2.82 -7.92
CA ASN A 85 -1.08 3.56 -7.87
C ASN A 85 -1.31 4.08 -6.45
N GLY A 86 -2.52 4.60 -6.15
CA GLY A 86 -2.88 4.93 -4.78
C GLY A 86 -3.04 3.69 -3.89
N MET A 87 -2.79 3.82 -2.60
CA MET A 87 -2.79 2.70 -1.64
C MET A 87 -4.18 2.35 -1.09
N GLY A 88 -5.25 3.01 -1.57
CA GLY A 88 -6.61 2.86 -1.00
C GLY A 88 -7.33 1.54 -1.30
N PHE A 89 -6.79 0.67 -2.18
CA PHE A 89 -7.34 -0.66 -2.47
C PHE A 89 -6.21 -1.59 -2.94
N VAL A 90 -5.37 -2.06 -2.01
CA VAL A 90 -4.16 -2.83 -2.32
C VAL A 90 -4.01 -4.02 -1.38
N LEU A 91 -3.78 -5.19 -1.95
CA LEU A 91 -3.47 -6.43 -1.25
C LEU A 91 -1.97 -6.71 -1.37
N ILE A 92 -1.30 -6.94 -0.22
CA ILE A 92 0.16 -7.10 -0.16
C ILE A 92 0.51 -8.34 0.67
N HIS A 93 1.32 -9.22 0.09
CA HIS A 93 1.81 -10.40 0.77
C HIS A 93 2.86 -10.02 1.85
N ARG A 94 2.82 -10.71 2.99
CA ARG A 94 3.72 -10.51 4.15
C ARG A 94 5.20 -10.43 3.76
N GLN A 95 5.64 -11.31 2.86
CA GLN A 95 7.05 -11.40 2.47
C GLN A 95 7.59 -10.11 1.86
N VAL A 96 6.73 -9.33 1.18
CA VAL A 96 7.11 -8.03 0.62
C VAL A 96 7.63 -7.08 1.71
N PHE A 97 6.91 -6.99 2.84
CA PHE A 97 7.33 -6.15 3.97
C PHE A 97 8.64 -6.64 4.59
N LEU A 98 8.79 -7.96 4.75
CA LEU A 98 10.01 -8.54 5.33
C LEU A 98 11.23 -8.31 4.45
N ASP A 99 11.09 -8.40 3.14
CA ASP A 99 12.20 -8.19 2.20
C ASP A 99 12.55 -6.70 2.07
N ILE A 100 11.54 -5.80 2.07
CA ILE A 100 11.78 -4.35 2.15
C ILE A 100 12.54 -4.00 3.44
N ALA A 101 12.12 -4.53 4.59
CA ALA A 101 12.79 -4.29 5.88
C ALA A 101 14.24 -4.76 5.86
N ARG A 102 14.50 -5.95 5.31
CA ARG A 102 15.86 -6.52 5.19
C ARG A 102 16.75 -5.69 4.30
N ALA A 103 16.23 -5.22 3.16
CA ALA A 103 17.00 -4.43 2.18
C ALA A 103 17.21 -2.97 2.61
N ASN A 104 16.38 -2.44 3.51
CA ASN A 104 16.37 -1.05 3.90
C ASN A 104 16.49 -0.87 5.44
N PRO A 105 17.63 -1.22 6.06
CA PRO A 105 17.80 -1.10 7.50
C PRO A 105 17.65 0.34 8.03
N GLY A 106 17.87 1.34 7.18
CA GLY A 106 17.69 2.76 7.51
C GLY A 106 16.22 3.17 7.71
N LEU A 107 15.25 2.33 7.34
CA LEU A 107 13.84 2.56 7.64
C LEU A 107 13.45 2.18 9.08
N LYS A 108 14.35 1.50 9.81
CA LYS A 108 14.07 1.07 11.17
C LYS A 108 13.91 2.27 12.09
N TYR A 109 12.92 2.21 12.99
CA TYR A 109 12.71 3.21 14.03
C TYR A 109 12.31 2.54 15.35
N ILE A 110 12.45 3.28 16.44
CA ILE A 110 11.95 2.88 17.74
C ILE A 110 10.57 3.51 17.90
N PRO A 111 9.49 2.73 18.05
CA PRO A 111 8.17 3.29 18.31
C PRO A 111 8.20 4.07 19.63
N SER A 112 7.85 5.34 19.55
CA SER A 112 7.66 6.21 20.71
C SER A 112 6.30 6.85 20.58
N ASP A 113 5.33 6.37 21.32
CA ASP A 113 4.05 7.06 21.40
C ASP A 113 4.10 8.09 22.54
N TYR A 114 3.76 9.32 22.24
CA TYR A 114 3.66 10.41 23.21
C TYR A 114 2.57 10.14 24.27
N HIS A 115 1.69 9.18 24.01
CA HIS A 115 0.69 8.68 24.94
C HIS A 115 1.18 7.34 25.51
N SER A 116 1.80 7.41 26.67
CA SER A 116 2.55 6.40 27.37
C SER A 116 1.81 5.14 27.84
N ASP A 117 0.58 4.91 27.43
CA ASP A 117 -0.21 3.77 27.88
C ASP A 117 -0.14 2.56 26.92
N THR A 118 0.52 2.69 25.76
CA THR A 118 0.74 1.59 24.83
C THR A 118 2.09 0.94 25.12
N LEU A 119 2.07 -0.16 25.85
CA LEU A 119 3.25 -1.00 26.03
C LEU A 119 3.58 -1.66 24.69
N HIS A 120 4.67 -1.23 24.06
CA HIS A 120 5.22 -1.94 22.90
C HIS A 120 5.88 -3.23 23.34
N THR A 121 5.63 -4.31 22.60
CA THR A 121 6.32 -5.57 22.80
C THR A 121 7.80 -5.42 22.40
N GLU A 122 8.69 -6.23 22.97
CA GLU A 122 10.10 -6.28 22.57
C GLU A 122 10.25 -6.53 21.07
N LYS A 123 9.36 -7.33 20.49
CA LYS A 123 9.31 -7.60 19.06
C LYS A 123 9.00 -6.34 18.23
N GLU A 124 8.05 -5.51 18.67
CA GLU A 124 7.73 -4.24 18.00
C GLU A 124 8.87 -3.23 18.11
N LEU A 125 9.53 -3.14 19.28
CA LEU A 125 10.69 -2.29 19.48
C LEU A 125 11.86 -2.68 18.56
N ASN A 126 12.00 -3.96 18.28
CA ASN A 126 13.08 -4.48 17.43
C ASN A 126 12.77 -4.58 15.96
N ASN A 127 11.49 -4.54 15.55
CA ASN A 127 11.04 -4.78 14.15
C ASN A 127 10.02 -3.75 13.67
N SER A 128 10.25 -2.47 13.95
CA SER A 128 9.42 -1.40 13.42
C SER A 128 10.15 -0.63 12.32
N TYR A 129 9.47 -0.45 11.18
CA TYR A 129 10.03 0.16 9.97
C TYR A 129 9.07 1.19 9.39
N HIS A 130 9.61 2.30 8.90
CA HIS A 130 8.88 3.32 8.13
C HIS A 130 8.67 2.89 6.68
N PHE A 131 7.85 1.85 6.46
CA PHE A 131 7.60 1.28 5.12
C PHE A 131 7.10 2.31 4.12
N PHE A 132 6.35 3.30 4.59
CA PHE A 132 5.72 4.36 3.82
C PHE A 132 6.42 5.72 3.96
N LEU A 133 7.69 5.71 4.41
CA LEU A 133 8.49 6.94 4.44
C LEU A 133 8.65 7.46 3.01
N GLU A 134 8.33 8.70 2.82
CA GLU A 134 8.54 9.43 1.58
C GLU A 134 10.01 9.39 1.15
N HIS A 135 10.25 9.55 -0.15
CA HIS A 135 11.59 9.39 -0.69
C HIS A 135 11.93 10.54 -1.66
N PRO A 136 13.08 11.19 -1.52
CA PRO A 136 13.58 12.12 -2.53
C PRO A 136 13.75 11.41 -3.88
N SER A 137 13.46 12.10 -4.97
CA SER A 137 13.67 11.61 -6.33
C SER A 137 14.34 12.71 -7.17
N GLU A 138 14.92 12.35 -8.31
CA GLU A 138 15.56 13.29 -9.21
C GLU A 138 14.61 14.41 -9.68
N ASN A 139 13.30 14.12 -9.75
CA ASN A 139 12.28 15.05 -10.20
C ASN A 139 11.45 15.62 -9.03
N GLY A 140 12.00 15.65 -7.80
CA GLY A 140 11.36 16.17 -6.61
C GLY A 140 11.20 15.12 -5.51
N PHE A 141 10.01 14.50 -5.40
CA PHE A 141 9.67 13.75 -4.21
C PHE A 141 8.59 12.69 -4.49
N MET A 142 8.78 11.52 -3.95
CA MET A 142 7.79 10.43 -4.02
C MET A 142 6.89 10.48 -2.79
N SER A 143 5.57 10.50 -3.02
CA SER A 143 4.58 10.30 -1.96
C SER A 143 4.75 8.92 -1.30
N GLU A 144 4.09 8.72 -0.18
CA GLU A 144 4.21 7.51 0.63
C GLU A 144 3.87 6.22 -0.14
N ASP A 145 2.83 6.25 -0.96
CA ASP A 145 2.41 5.14 -1.82
C ASP A 145 3.45 4.81 -2.90
N LYS A 146 3.90 5.83 -3.64
CA LYS A 146 4.95 5.67 -4.65
C LYS A 146 6.27 5.19 -4.05
N ALA A 147 6.64 5.71 -2.88
CA ALA A 147 7.86 5.31 -2.19
C ALA A 147 7.79 3.84 -1.72
N PHE A 148 6.61 3.36 -1.28
CA PHE A 148 6.41 1.95 -0.96
C PHE A 148 6.58 1.06 -2.19
N PHE A 149 5.89 1.34 -3.29
CA PHE A 149 6.01 0.55 -4.52
C PHE A 149 7.43 0.59 -5.11
N HIS A 150 8.11 1.74 -5.03
CA HIS A 150 9.50 1.85 -5.44
C HIS A 150 10.40 0.88 -4.66
N ARG A 151 10.28 0.84 -3.31
CA ARG A 151 11.03 -0.10 -2.46
C ARG A 151 10.68 -1.56 -2.76
N ALA A 152 9.40 -1.87 -2.98
CA ALA A 152 8.98 -3.22 -3.36
C ALA A 152 9.64 -3.67 -4.68
N LYS A 153 9.68 -2.79 -5.68
CA LYS A 153 10.37 -3.06 -6.96
C LYS A 153 11.88 -3.23 -6.80
N GLN A 154 12.52 -2.46 -5.94
CA GLN A 154 13.96 -2.59 -5.66
C GLN A 154 14.31 -3.98 -5.08
N VAL A 155 13.40 -4.63 -4.38
CA VAL A 155 13.56 -5.99 -3.85
C VAL A 155 12.96 -7.08 -4.75
N GLY A 156 12.63 -6.73 -6.01
CA GLY A 156 12.27 -7.69 -7.05
C GLY A 156 10.78 -8.00 -7.18
N TYR A 157 9.89 -7.24 -6.55
CA TYR A 157 8.46 -7.46 -6.68
C TYR A 157 7.84 -6.63 -7.80
N ASP A 158 7.06 -7.29 -8.64
CA ASP A 158 6.16 -6.64 -9.59
C ASP A 158 4.89 -6.17 -8.87
N VAL A 159 4.34 -5.05 -9.33
CA VAL A 159 3.07 -4.51 -8.87
C VAL A 159 2.03 -4.68 -9.97
N TRP A 160 0.90 -5.27 -9.61
CA TRP A 160 -0.17 -5.58 -10.55
C TRP A 160 -1.46 -4.81 -10.22
N LEU A 161 -2.17 -4.42 -11.27
CA LEU A 161 -3.49 -3.82 -11.21
C LEU A 161 -4.50 -4.76 -11.87
N ASP A 162 -5.56 -5.12 -11.16
CA ASP A 162 -6.71 -5.81 -11.78
C ASP A 162 -7.60 -4.78 -12.46
N THR A 163 -7.65 -4.82 -13.78
CA THR A 163 -8.41 -3.88 -14.62
C THR A 163 -9.91 -4.19 -14.70
N ALA A 164 -10.33 -5.37 -14.25
CA ALA A 164 -11.74 -5.77 -14.18
C ALA A 164 -12.45 -5.25 -12.93
N ILE A 165 -11.71 -4.88 -11.88
CA ILE A 165 -12.26 -4.32 -10.65
C ILE A 165 -12.67 -2.85 -10.89
N LYS A 166 -13.90 -2.52 -10.51
CA LYS A 166 -14.47 -1.17 -10.62
C LYS A 166 -14.73 -0.60 -9.22
N LEU A 167 -14.03 0.48 -8.90
CA LEU A 167 -14.08 1.12 -7.59
C LEU A 167 -14.69 2.52 -7.70
N ASN A 168 -15.32 2.97 -6.63
CA ASN A 168 -15.83 4.33 -6.49
C ASN A 168 -14.97 5.08 -5.48
N HIS A 169 -14.81 6.39 -5.65
CA HIS A 169 -14.11 7.24 -4.70
C HIS A 169 -15.06 8.34 -4.21
N THR A 170 -15.44 8.25 -2.96
CA THR A 170 -16.40 9.18 -2.35
C THR A 170 -15.71 10.47 -1.90
N GLY A 171 -16.34 11.61 -2.20
CA GLY A 171 -15.92 12.93 -1.78
C GLY A 171 -17.14 13.85 -1.67
N TYR A 172 -17.01 15.13 -1.97
CA TYR A 172 -18.16 16.01 -2.20
C TYR A 172 -18.97 15.59 -3.44
N HIS A 173 -18.37 14.80 -4.29
CA HIS A 173 -18.95 14.15 -5.46
C HIS A 173 -18.54 12.67 -5.47
N ILE A 174 -19.40 11.79 -6.01
CA ILE A 174 -19.06 10.37 -6.20
C ILE A 174 -18.35 10.23 -7.55
N TYR A 175 -17.08 9.86 -7.52
CA TYR A 175 -16.28 9.56 -8.70
C TYR A 175 -16.40 8.06 -8.99
N GLN A 176 -16.92 7.75 -10.19
CA GLN A 176 -17.19 6.36 -10.61
C GLN A 176 -16.10 5.86 -11.54
N GLY A 177 -15.63 4.65 -11.32
CA GLY A 177 -14.66 3.96 -12.13
C GLY A 177 -15.26 2.96 -13.11
#